data_9e95991ec49a6024887fc2ee5ed55148
#
_entry.id   9e95991ec49a6024887fc2ee5ed55148
#
_cell.length_a   1.000
_cell.length_b   1.000
_cell.length_c   1.000
_cell.angle_alpha   90.00
_cell.angle_beta   90.00
_cell.angle_gamma   90.00
#
_symmetry.space_group_name_H-M   'P 1'
#
loop_
_entity.id
_entity.type
_entity.pdbx_description
1 polymer ?
#
loop_
_entity_poly.entity_id
_entity_poly.type
_entity_poly.pdbx_seq_one_letter_code
_entity_poly.pdbx_strand_id
1 'polypeptide(L)'
;MTRLVLIANPGTKRCEAYCRAAVAFGVMPVVVPWAEVIPAGGCLDRLGAFDEPAVVRMESPGKDTAVTRLLLAAGDPHTDWQSVPLPKGVLLHPGLQYQGFVRVLQGLRKSFDARPHLRPTACPLAVARMFDKNATLADLRAAGLPTPDFLSPEQLAGSTPLLDPDRWRVTYLKLNTGASAVGMLACRHTPAGWVGTTTILHRDGEFSNTRRVRTVTGADLSECVAFLSREGVCVQKGIPHAQLDGQNADLRVVCVGGKPVATIFRLSQHPITNLHLGGRRGDWQRCRDAIPTRYWLDALESASAAAGCFDSLVAGVDVIFEPGFRRHSVLEVNAFGDFFPGWADPAGRDLYRVEWDAIMS
;
A
#
# COMPACT_ATOMS: atom_id res chain seq x y z
N MET A 1 30.39 6.37 12.43
CA MET A 1 29.63 6.19 11.17
C MET A 1 28.25 5.70 11.52
N THR A 2 27.21 6.23 10.88
CA THR A 2 25.84 5.76 11.11
C THR A 2 25.69 4.34 10.56
N ARG A 3 25.35 3.37 11.40
CA ARG A 3 25.07 1.99 11.00
C ARG A 3 23.64 1.93 10.41
N LEU A 4 23.44 1.17 9.36
CA LEU A 4 22.12 0.87 8.80
C LEU A 4 21.79 -0.60 8.99
N VAL A 5 20.62 -0.87 9.53
CA VAL A 5 19.98 -2.18 9.49
C VAL A 5 18.74 -2.10 8.61
N LEU A 6 18.66 -2.98 7.62
CA LEU A 6 17.54 -3.06 6.69
C LEU A 6 16.76 -4.35 6.93
N ILE A 7 15.55 -4.25 7.47
CA ILE A 7 14.62 -5.38 7.57
C ILE A 7 13.93 -5.53 6.22
N ALA A 8 14.27 -6.56 5.46
CA ALA A 8 13.81 -6.75 4.08
C ALA A 8 13.91 -8.21 3.63
N ASN A 9 13.36 -8.53 2.47
CA ASN A 9 13.64 -9.81 1.80
C ASN A 9 14.88 -9.64 0.90
N PRO A 10 15.99 -10.36 1.17
CA PRO A 10 17.17 -10.34 0.33
C PRO A 10 16.87 -10.74 -1.12
N GLY A 11 17.64 -10.22 -2.08
CA GLY A 11 17.47 -10.51 -3.49
C GLY A 11 16.30 -9.80 -4.18
N THR A 12 15.51 -9.01 -3.45
CA THR A 12 14.48 -8.18 -4.08
C THR A 12 15.11 -6.92 -4.68
N LYS A 13 14.58 -6.46 -5.83
CA LYS A 13 15.08 -5.26 -6.52
C LYS A 13 15.10 -4.02 -5.61
N ARG A 14 14.14 -3.90 -4.69
CA ARG A 14 14.09 -2.78 -3.74
C ARG A 14 15.21 -2.89 -2.70
N CYS A 15 15.38 -4.05 -2.09
CA CYS A 15 16.45 -4.30 -1.12
C CYS A 15 17.83 -4.02 -1.75
N GLU A 16 18.10 -4.58 -2.93
CA GLU A 16 19.37 -4.37 -3.65
C GLU A 16 19.61 -2.91 -4.01
N ALA A 17 18.57 -2.20 -4.51
CA ALA A 17 18.72 -0.80 -4.88
C ALA A 17 18.99 0.08 -3.65
N TYR A 18 18.31 -0.20 -2.52
CA TYR A 18 18.55 0.52 -1.28
C TYR A 18 19.96 0.26 -0.72
N CYS A 19 20.42 -1.00 -0.77
CA CYS A 19 21.77 -1.36 -0.38
C CYS A 19 22.82 -0.65 -1.25
N ARG A 20 22.62 -0.60 -2.57
CA ARG A 20 23.54 0.15 -3.46
C ARG A 20 23.57 1.64 -3.12
N ALA A 21 22.43 2.25 -2.85
CA ALA A 21 22.38 3.65 -2.44
C ALA A 21 23.13 3.87 -1.12
N ALA A 22 22.93 2.99 -0.11
CA ALA A 22 23.64 3.07 1.16
C ALA A 22 25.16 2.99 0.99
N VAL A 23 25.65 2.04 0.18
CA VAL A 23 27.08 1.88 -0.13
C VAL A 23 27.65 3.13 -0.81
N ALA A 24 26.89 3.78 -1.69
CA ALA A 24 27.30 5.03 -2.33
C ALA A 24 27.45 6.20 -1.31
N PHE A 25 26.87 6.09 -0.12
CA PHE A 25 27.11 6.98 1.03
C PHE A 25 28.24 6.53 1.95
N GLY A 26 28.95 5.46 1.63
CA GLY A 26 29.95 4.86 2.49
C GLY A 26 29.38 4.10 3.69
N VAL A 27 28.10 3.73 3.64
CA VAL A 27 27.44 2.95 4.69
C VAL A 27 27.22 1.52 4.21
N MET A 28 27.75 0.55 4.96
CA MET A 28 27.50 -0.87 4.70
C MET A 28 26.21 -1.30 5.42
N PRO A 29 25.14 -1.62 4.67
CA PRO A 29 23.89 -2.04 5.29
C PRO A 29 23.98 -3.48 5.80
N VAL A 30 23.43 -3.73 6.97
CA VAL A 30 23.15 -5.08 7.47
C VAL A 30 21.71 -5.43 7.09
N VAL A 31 21.53 -6.43 6.26
CA VAL A 31 20.18 -6.90 5.87
C VAL A 31 19.73 -8.00 6.80
N VAL A 32 18.60 -7.80 7.47
CA VAL A 32 17.95 -8.79 8.32
C VAL A 32 16.68 -9.26 7.62
N PRO A 33 16.58 -10.55 7.24
CA PRO A 33 15.43 -11.08 6.52
C PRO A 33 14.14 -11.04 7.34
N TRP A 34 13.01 -10.73 6.72
CA TRP A 34 11.71 -10.93 7.35
C TRP A 34 11.50 -12.35 7.82
N ALA A 35 12.10 -13.34 7.14
CA ALA A 35 12.08 -14.75 7.53
C ALA A 35 12.72 -15.03 8.90
N GLU A 36 13.56 -14.14 9.41
CA GLU A 36 14.14 -14.21 10.75
C GLU A 36 13.32 -13.38 11.76
N VAL A 37 12.86 -12.19 11.36
CA VAL A 37 12.12 -11.26 12.21
C VAL A 37 10.74 -11.81 12.59
N ILE A 38 10.03 -12.46 11.66
CA ILE A 38 8.68 -12.97 11.89
C ILE A 38 8.66 -14.10 12.92
N PRO A 39 9.48 -15.17 12.83
CA PRO A 39 9.52 -16.22 13.85
C PRO A 39 9.99 -15.72 15.21
N ALA A 40 10.82 -14.67 15.26
CA ALA A 40 11.19 -14.00 16.49
C ALA A 40 10.03 -13.17 17.11
N GLY A 41 8.88 -13.07 16.42
CA GLY A 41 7.75 -12.25 16.85
C GLY A 41 8.07 -10.75 16.91
N GLY A 42 9.07 -10.28 16.14
CA GLY A 42 9.59 -8.91 16.20
C GLY A 42 10.49 -8.64 17.42
N CYS A 43 10.87 -9.66 18.18
CA CYS A 43 11.80 -9.52 19.31
C CYS A 43 13.25 -9.43 18.80
N LEU A 44 13.84 -8.24 18.87
CA LEU A 44 15.17 -7.95 18.34
C LEU A 44 16.30 -8.54 19.20
N ASP A 45 16.03 -8.93 20.47
CA ASP A 45 17.00 -9.62 21.34
C ASP A 45 17.51 -10.94 20.77
N ARG A 46 16.72 -11.54 19.90
CA ARG A 46 17.04 -12.82 19.27
C ARG A 46 17.87 -12.66 17.99
N LEU A 47 18.20 -11.43 17.62
CA LEU A 47 18.82 -11.07 16.35
C LEU A 47 20.01 -10.15 16.63
N GLY A 48 21.23 -10.66 16.60
CA GLY A 48 22.47 -9.94 16.99
C GLY A 48 22.80 -8.69 16.15
N ALA A 49 22.02 -8.40 15.12
CA ALA A 49 22.24 -7.22 14.27
C ALA A 49 21.86 -5.88 14.96
N PHE A 50 21.24 -5.90 16.13
CA PHE A 50 20.62 -4.74 16.78
C PHE A 50 21.25 -4.32 18.10
N ASP A 51 22.45 -4.82 18.41
CA ASP A 51 23.14 -4.54 19.68
C ASP A 51 23.83 -3.17 19.70
N GLU A 52 24.09 -2.58 18.53
CA GLU A 52 24.76 -1.30 18.38
C GLU A 52 23.81 -0.22 17.85
N PRO A 53 24.14 1.09 18.10
CA PRO A 53 23.37 2.19 17.55
C PRO A 53 23.22 2.10 16.02
N ALA A 54 21.98 2.16 15.54
CA ALA A 54 21.68 2.04 14.13
C ALA A 54 20.42 2.80 13.72
N VAL A 55 20.38 3.21 12.46
CA VAL A 55 19.12 3.52 11.77
C VAL A 55 18.54 2.21 11.28
N VAL A 56 17.27 1.97 11.55
CA VAL A 56 16.57 0.76 11.13
C VAL A 56 15.50 1.12 10.10
N ARG A 57 15.64 0.60 8.88
CA ARG A 57 14.65 0.76 7.83
C ARG A 57 13.92 -0.56 7.60
N MET A 58 12.60 -0.50 7.56
CA MET A 58 11.76 -1.62 7.15
C MET A 58 11.38 -1.47 5.68
N GLU A 59 11.50 -2.54 4.91
CA GLU A 59 10.91 -2.69 3.58
C GLU A 59 9.69 -3.61 3.62
N SER A 60 8.88 -3.56 2.59
CA SER A 60 7.71 -4.43 2.47
C SER A 60 8.11 -5.91 2.61
N PRO A 61 7.38 -6.73 3.37
CA PRO A 61 7.55 -8.19 3.38
C PRO A 61 7.25 -8.80 2.01
N GLY A 62 6.59 -8.05 1.11
CA GLY A 62 6.41 -8.41 -0.29
C GLY A 62 5.48 -9.59 -0.52
N LYS A 63 5.73 -10.30 -1.65
CA LYS A 63 4.97 -11.46 -2.10
C LYS A 63 5.83 -12.74 -2.06
N ASP A 64 6.66 -12.87 -1.05
CA ASP A 64 7.47 -14.06 -0.82
C ASP A 64 6.59 -15.15 -0.17
N THR A 65 6.60 -16.36 -0.76
CA THR A 65 5.75 -17.46 -0.28
C THR A 65 6.15 -17.94 1.10
N ALA A 66 7.44 -17.99 1.41
CA ALA A 66 7.93 -18.41 2.73
C ALA A 66 7.52 -17.38 3.78
N VAL A 67 7.72 -16.09 3.50
CA VAL A 67 7.27 -14.98 4.36
C VAL A 67 5.76 -14.99 4.56
N THR A 68 4.98 -15.26 3.49
CA THR A 68 3.52 -15.38 3.59
C THR A 68 3.10 -16.48 4.57
N ARG A 69 3.74 -17.67 4.52
CA ARG A 69 3.48 -18.76 5.46
C ARG A 69 3.83 -18.40 6.89
N LEU A 70 4.94 -17.72 7.10
CA LEU A 70 5.35 -17.25 8.43
C LEU A 70 4.36 -16.22 8.99
N LEU A 71 3.83 -15.33 8.15
CA LEU A 71 2.79 -14.38 8.57
C LEU A 71 1.47 -15.09 8.91
N LEU A 72 1.07 -16.10 8.14
CA LEU A 72 -0.08 -16.93 8.47
C LEU A 72 0.10 -17.64 9.81
N ALA A 73 1.27 -18.24 10.06
CA ALA A 73 1.61 -18.89 11.33
C ALA A 73 1.65 -17.89 12.50
N ALA A 74 2.14 -16.67 12.27
CA ALA A 74 2.06 -15.62 13.27
C ALA A 74 0.62 -15.17 13.56
N GLY A 75 -0.28 -15.26 12.58
CA GLY A 75 -1.70 -14.97 12.72
C GLY A 75 -2.47 -16.11 13.40
N ASP A 76 -2.20 -17.34 13.04
CA ASP A 76 -2.77 -18.56 13.64
C ASP A 76 -1.68 -19.62 13.82
N PRO A 77 -1.16 -19.80 15.07
CA PRO A 77 -0.10 -20.74 15.37
C PRO A 77 -0.59 -22.20 15.48
N HIS A 78 -1.88 -22.47 15.41
CA HIS A 78 -2.45 -23.80 15.56
C HIS A 78 -2.56 -24.59 14.27
N THR A 79 -2.50 -23.91 13.13
CA THR A 79 -2.55 -24.53 11.81
C THR A 79 -1.13 -24.76 11.27
N ASP A 80 -0.88 -25.96 10.71
CA ASP A 80 0.37 -26.24 9.98
C ASP A 80 0.33 -25.60 8.58
N TRP A 81 0.70 -24.33 8.52
CA TRP A 81 0.73 -23.57 7.29
C TRP A 81 1.80 -24.04 6.28
N GLN A 82 2.75 -24.89 6.73
CA GLN A 82 3.76 -25.45 5.82
C GLN A 82 3.15 -26.49 4.89
N SER A 83 2.18 -27.26 5.37
CA SER A 83 1.48 -28.30 4.59
C SER A 83 0.40 -27.73 3.68
N VAL A 84 -0.09 -26.51 3.92
CA VAL A 84 -1.17 -25.90 3.11
C VAL A 84 -0.64 -25.52 1.72
N PRO A 85 -1.26 -25.95 0.61
CA PRO A 85 -0.88 -25.51 -0.72
C PRO A 85 -1.00 -23.99 -0.87
N LEU A 86 0.04 -23.35 -1.41
CA LEU A 86 0.05 -21.90 -1.68
C LEU A 86 0.56 -21.63 -3.10
N PRO A 87 -0.24 -21.94 -4.12
CA PRO A 87 0.09 -21.62 -5.50
C PRO A 87 0.25 -20.11 -5.71
N LYS A 88 1.07 -19.74 -6.69
CA LYS A 88 1.31 -18.33 -7.00
C LYS A 88 0.01 -17.62 -7.39
N GLY A 89 -0.29 -16.55 -6.68
CA GLY A 89 -1.45 -15.71 -6.93
C GLY A 89 -2.69 -16.08 -6.10
N VAL A 90 -2.67 -17.20 -5.37
CA VAL A 90 -3.76 -17.56 -4.47
C VAL A 90 -3.88 -16.54 -3.34
N LEU A 91 -5.11 -16.14 -3.03
CA LEU A 91 -5.48 -15.24 -1.95
C LEU A 91 -5.83 -16.06 -0.70
N LEU A 92 -4.83 -16.64 -0.07
CA LEU A 92 -5.00 -17.46 1.11
C LEU A 92 -5.04 -16.59 2.36
N HIS A 93 -6.22 -16.44 2.95
CA HIS A 93 -6.47 -15.72 4.23
C HIS A 93 -5.72 -14.38 4.38
N PRO A 94 -5.88 -13.41 3.46
CA PRO A 94 -5.17 -12.12 3.54
C PRO A 94 -5.45 -11.35 4.84
N GLY A 95 -6.63 -11.49 5.42
CA GLY A 95 -6.95 -10.93 6.74
C GLY A 95 -6.08 -11.52 7.85
N LEU A 96 -5.87 -12.83 7.85
CA LEU A 96 -5.02 -13.53 8.82
C LEU A 96 -3.54 -13.19 8.62
N GLN A 97 -3.07 -13.09 7.37
CA GLN A 97 -1.70 -12.63 7.08
C GLN A 97 -1.43 -11.25 7.69
N TYR A 98 -2.39 -10.34 7.55
CA TYR A 98 -2.27 -9.01 8.15
C TYR A 98 -2.26 -9.07 9.68
N GLN A 99 -3.10 -9.89 10.31
CA GLN A 99 -3.09 -10.07 11.77
C GLN A 99 -1.72 -10.55 12.25
N GLY A 100 -1.12 -11.51 11.55
CA GLY A 100 0.24 -11.96 11.82
C GLY A 100 1.28 -10.85 11.67
N PHE A 101 1.17 -10.05 10.61
CA PHE A 101 2.04 -8.90 10.40
C PHE A 101 1.92 -7.87 11.52
N VAL A 102 0.70 -7.54 11.95
CA VAL A 102 0.45 -6.62 13.07
C VAL A 102 1.10 -7.13 14.36
N ARG A 103 1.01 -8.43 14.67
CA ARG A 103 1.66 -9.01 15.85
C ARG A 103 3.18 -8.83 15.82
N VAL A 104 3.80 -9.06 14.65
CA VAL A 104 5.24 -8.85 14.46
C VAL A 104 5.61 -7.37 14.61
N LEU A 105 4.84 -6.46 14.02
CA LEU A 105 5.06 -5.02 14.15
C LEU A 105 4.89 -4.53 15.59
N GLN A 106 3.95 -5.09 16.35
CA GLN A 106 3.82 -4.83 17.79
C GLN A 106 5.06 -5.28 18.58
N GLY A 107 5.61 -6.44 18.23
CA GLY A 107 6.87 -6.92 18.80
C GLY A 107 8.05 -6.01 18.47
N LEU A 108 8.16 -5.58 17.20
CA LEU A 108 9.17 -4.60 16.77
C LEU A 108 9.03 -3.26 17.52
N ARG A 109 7.80 -2.77 17.71
CA ARG A 109 7.55 -1.54 18.47
C ARG A 109 8.09 -1.68 19.90
N LYS A 110 7.74 -2.76 20.61
CA LYS A 110 8.26 -3.03 21.97
C LYS A 110 9.77 -3.12 22.00
N SER A 111 10.36 -3.76 20.97
CA SER A 111 11.81 -3.90 20.87
C SER A 111 12.52 -2.56 20.66
N PHE A 112 11.95 -1.65 19.84
CA PHE A 112 12.49 -0.30 19.65
C PHE A 112 12.32 0.57 20.90
N ASP A 113 11.18 0.48 21.60
CA ASP A 113 10.94 1.21 22.84
C ASP A 113 11.97 0.82 23.92
N ALA A 114 12.39 -0.45 23.96
CA ALA A 114 13.41 -0.95 24.87
C ALA A 114 14.86 -0.60 24.44
N ARG A 115 15.06 -0.08 23.20
CA ARG A 115 16.38 0.18 22.61
C ARG A 115 16.45 1.58 21.97
N PRO A 116 16.59 2.64 22.78
CA PRO A 116 16.62 4.03 22.29
C PRO A 116 17.81 4.34 21.36
N HIS A 117 18.82 3.47 21.31
CA HIS A 117 19.94 3.55 20.37
C HIS A 117 19.56 3.14 18.94
N LEU A 118 18.42 2.49 18.75
CA LEU A 118 17.87 2.16 17.42
C LEU A 118 16.89 3.24 17.00
N ARG A 119 17.09 3.78 15.81
CA ARG A 119 16.21 4.81 15.22
C ARG A 119 15.45 4.21 14.02
N PRO A 120 14.21 3.73 14.20
CA PRO A 120 13.42 3.27 13.07
C PRO A 120 13.03 4.46 12.16
N THR A 121 13.11 4.28 10.84
CA THR A 121 12.66 5.30 9.85
C THR A 121 11.14 5.36 9.72
N ALA A 122 10.43 4.41 10.29
CA ALA A 122 8.98 4.41 10.43
C ALA A 122 8.58 3.71 11.72
N CYS A 123 7.62 4.27 12.44
CA CYS A 123 7.01 3.59 13.57
C CYS A 123 6.32 2.30 13.10
N PRO A 124 6.60 1.12 13.67
CA PRO A 124 5.95 -0.12 13.25
C PRO A 124 4.42 -0.06 13.31
N LEU A 125 3.84 0.62 14.28
CA LEU A 125 2.39 0.76 14.39
C LEU A 125 1.82 1.70 13.32
N ALA A 126 2.58 2.72 12.89
CA ALA A 126 2.19 3.55 11.75
C ALA A 126 2.21 2.74 10.44
N VAL A 127 3.18 1.82 10.28
CA VAL A 127 3.20 0.88 9.14
C VAL A 127 1.94 0.03 9.15
N ALA A 128 1.58 -0.60 10.28
CA ALA A 128 0.34 -1.36 10.41
C ALA A 128 -0.87 -0.51 10.03
N ARG A 129 -0.95 0.72 10.54
CA ARG A 129 -2.05 1.65 10.29
C ARG A 129 -2.22 1.98 8.82
N MET A 130 -1.12 2.27 8.09
CA MET A 130 -1.13 2.54 6.66
C MET A 130 -1.56 1.33 5.81
N PHE A 131 -1.39 0.09 6.30
CA PHE A 131 -1.92 -1.10 5.64
C PHE A 131 -3.44 -1.23 5.79
N ASP A 132 -4.02 -0.73 6.86
CA ASP A 132 -5.47 -0.75 7.12
C ASP A 132 -6.14 0.45 6.42
N LYS A 133 -6.78 0.20 5.27
CA LYS A 133 -7.41 1.26 4.45
C LYS A 133 -8.54 1.97 5.17
N ASN A 134 -9.36 1.23 5.94
CA ASN A 134 -10.45 1.83 6.69
C ASN A 134 -9.92 2.77 7.77
N ALA A 135 -8.89 2.32 8.49
CA ALA A 135 -8.23 3.11 9.51
C ALA A 135 -7.52 4.33 8.91
N THR A 136 -6.78 4.15 7.80
CA THR A 136 -6.11 5.24 7.08
C THR A 136 -7.12 6.30 6.62
N LEU A 137 -8.23 5.90 5.99
CA LEU A 137 -9.26 6.84 5.55
C LEU A 137 -9.91 7.61 6.70
N ALA A 138 -10.14 6.94 7.83
CA ALA A 138 -10.66 7.58 9.03
C ALA A 138 -9.68 8.66 9.55
N ASP A 139 -8.37 8.37 9.60
CA ASP A 139 -7.35 9.31 10.02
C ASP A 139 -7.26 10.51 9.07
N LEU A 140 -7.24 10.27 7.75
CA LEU A 140 -7.20 11.32 6.74
C LEU A 140 -8.45 12.22 6.82
N ARG A 141 -9.63 11.63 7.01
CA ARG A 141 -10.88 12.39 7.19
C ARG A 141 -10.88 13.21 8.48
N ALA A 142 -10.39 12.64 9.57
CA ALA A 142 -10.25 13.37 10.85
C ALA A 142 -9.26 14.54 10.75
N ALA A 143 -8.25 14.43 9.88
CA ALA A 143 -7.32 15.50 9.56
C ALA A 143 -7.90 16.53 8.55
N GLY A 144 -9.17 16.40 8.14
CA GLY A 144 -9.82 17.33 7.21
C GLY A 144 -9.39 17.17 5.75
N LEU A 145 -8.71 16.07 5.40
CA LEU A 145 -8.22 15.86 4.04
C LEU A 145 -9.32 15.34 3.11
N PRO A 146 -9.30 15.72 1.82
CA PRO A 146 -10.28 15.26 0.85
C PRO A 146 -10.09 13.75 0.60
N THR A 147 -11.08 12.96 1.02
CA THR A 147 -11.14 11.50 0.80
C THR A 147 -12.44 11.15 0.09
N PRO A 148 -12.49 10.01 -0.64
CA PRO A 148 -13.78 9.46 -1.06
C PRO A 148 -14.69 9.22 0.15
N ASP A 149 -16.02 9.26 -0.03
CA ASP A 149 -16.93 8.69 0.95
C ASP A 149 -16.66 7.20 1.09
N PHE A 150 -16.75 6.66 2.31
CA PHE A 150 -16.53 5.25 2.60
C PHE A 150 -17.44 4.77 3.72
N LEU A 151 -17.67 3.46 3.80
CA LEU A 151 -18.38 2.87 4.92
C LEU A 151 -17.47 2.81 6.15
N SER A 152 -17.98 3.32 7.28
CA SER A 152 -17.24 3.24 8.55
C SER A 152 -17.16 1.79 9.06
N PRO A 153 -16.24 1.47 9.99
CA PRO A 153 -16.19 0.15 10.62
C PRO A 153 -17.53 -0.28 11.24
N GLU A 154 -18.28 0.65 11.84
CA GLU A 154 -19.59 0.38 12.45
C GLU A 154 -20.63 0.01 11.39
N GLN A 155 -20.61 0.69 10.24
CA GLN A 155 -21.48 0.38 9.10
C GLN A 155 -21.12 -0.99 8.50
N LEU A 156 -19.83 -1.32 8.42
CA LEU A 156 -19.36 -2.62 7.92
C LEU A 156 -19.67 -3.78 8.87
N ALA A 157 -19.67 -3.54 10.17
CA ALA A 157 -20.05 -4.52 11.20
C ALA A 157 -21.56 -4.75 11.29
N GLY A 158 -22.36 -3.81 10.79
CA GLY A 158 -23.82 -3.88 10.77
C GLY A 158 -24.38 -4.58 9.53
N SER A 159 -25.71 -4.46 9.36
CA SER A 159 -26.44 -5.01 8.20
C SER A 159 -26.42 -4.09 6.98
N THR A 160 -25.51 -3.13 6.91
CA THR A 160 -25.42 -2.18 5.79
C THR A 160 -25.03 -2.91 4.50
N PRO A 161 -25.85 -2.86 3.43
CA PRO A 161 -25.48 -3.47 2.16
C PRO A 161 -24.18 -2.85 1.61
N LEU A 162 -23.21 -3.69 1.20
CA LEU A 162 -21.96 -3.20 0.61
C LEU A 162 -22.19 -2.55 -0.75
N LEU A 163 -23.11 -3.10 -1.54
CA LEU A 163 -23.55 -2.56 -2.82
C LEU A 163 -24.99 -2.05 -2.68
N ASP A 164 -25.15 -0.74 -2.73
CA ASP A 164 -26.44 -0.05 -2.59
C ASP A 164 -26.49 1.08 -3.64
N PRO A 165 -27.35 0.96 -4.67
CA PRO A 165 -27.42 1.94 -5.77
C PRO A 165 -28.01 3.28 -5.36
N ASP A 166 -28.81 3.31 -4.29
CA ASP A 166 -29.38 4.56 -3.76
C ASP A 166 -28.33 5.36 -2.99
N ARG A 167 -27.36 4.65 -2.38
CA ARG A 167 -26.21 5.31 -1.75
C ARG A 167 -25.17 5.72 -2.78
N TRP A 168 -24.68 4.79 -3.61
CA TRP A 168 -23.67 5.07 -4.64
C TRP A 168 -23.84 4.18 -5.87
N ARG A 169 -23.93 4.78 -7.06
CA ARG A 169 -24.01 4.04 -8.32
C ARG A 169 -22.67 3.44 -8.77
N VAL A 170 -21.56 3.95 -8.24
CA VAL A 170 -20.21 3.39 -8.44
C VAL A 170 -19.60 3.17 -7.07
N THR A 171 -19.18 1.94 -6.81
CA THR A 171 -18.64 1.51 -5.51
C THR A 171 -17.39 0.67 -5.72
N TYR A 172 -16.34 0.99 -5.00
CA TYR A 172 -15.12 0.20 -4.96
C TYR A 172 -15.10 -0.63 -3.66
N LEU A 173 -14.96 -1.94 -3.82
CA LEU A 173 -14.66 -2.88 -2.73
C LEU A 173 -13.21 -3.31 -2.86
N LYS A 174 -12.46 -3.22 -1.79
CA LYS A 174 -11.02 -3.55 -1.75
C LYS A 174 -10.76 -4.44 -0.55
N LEU A 175 -9.84 -5.40 -0.66
CA LEU A 175 -9.28 -5.97 0.58
C LEU A 175 -8.75 -4.84 1.44
N ASN A 176 -9.21 -4.78 2.69
CA ASN A 176 -8.85 -3.69 3.61
C ASN A 176 -7.33 -3.56 3.76
N THR A 177 -6.63 -4.69 3.75
CA THR A 177 -5.18 -4.78 3.94
C THR A 177 -4.42 -5.20 2.67
N GLY A 178 -5.10 -5.16 1.51
CA GLY A 178 -4.50 -5.51 0.22
C GLY A 178 -3.54 -4.44 -0.31
N ALA A 179 -2.46 -4.86 -0.95
CA ALA A 179 -1.51 -4.00 -1.63
C ALA A 179 -1.46 -4.30 -3.15
N SER A 180 -0.96 -3.37 -3.96
CA SER A 180 -0.76 -3.54 -5.43
C SER A 180 -2.03 -3.95 -6.17
N ALA A 181 -3.18 -3.38 -5.86
CA ALA A 181 -4.50 -3.68 -6.42
C ALA A 181 -4.93 -5.16 -6.27
N VAL A 182 -4.37 -5.88 -5.30
CA VAL A 182 -4.82 -7.23 -4.93
C VAL A 182 -6.18 -7.14 -4.26
N GLY A 183 -7.13 -7.99 -4.70
CA GLY A 183 -8.47 -8.02 -4.11
C GLY A 183 -9.25 -6.72 -4.32
N MET A 184 -9.22 -6.16 -5.53
CA MET A 184 -10.03 -5.00 -5.91
C MET A 184 -11.21 -5.39 -6.78
N LEU A 185 -12.35 -4.78 -6.51
CA LEU A 185 -13.60 -4.92 -7.26
C LEU A 185 -14.23 -3.54 -7.43
N ALA A 186 -14.24 -3.01 -8.66
CA ALA A 186 -14.91 -1.77 -9.02
C ALA A 186 -16.30 -2.10 -9.57
N CYS A 187 -17.36 -1.73 -8.86
CA CYS A 187 -18.75 -2.03 -9.20
C CYS A 187 -19.46 -0.80 -9.73
N ARG A 188 -20.27 -0.99 -10.77
CA ARG A 188 -21.17 0.01 -11.33
C ARG A 188 -22.59 -0.56 -11.44
N HIS A 189 -23.56 0.18 -10.92
CA HIS A 189 -24.98 -0.15 -11.09
C HIS A 189 -25.48 0.28 -12.46
N THR A 190 -26.15 -0.63 -13.15
CA THR A 190 -26.79 -0.43 -14.46
C THR A 190 -28.26 -0.79 -14.38
N PRO A 191 -29.11 -0.49 -15.39
CA PRO A 191 -30.49 -0.96 -15.42
C PRO A 191 -30.64 -2.49 -15.31
N ALA A 192 -29.59 -3.26 -15.73
CA ALA A 192 -29.56 -4.72 -15.63
C ALA A 192 -28.98 -5.24 -14.30
N GLY A 193 -28.67 -4.34 -13.35
CA GLY A 193 -28.06 -4.67 -12.06
C GLY A 193 -26.59 -4.29 -11.97
N TRP A 194 -25.91 -4.84 -10.97
CA TRP A 194 -24.50 -4.56 -10.71
C TRP A 194 -23.56 -5.27 -11.69
N VAL A 195 -22.56 -4.53 -12.17
CA VAL A 195 -21.46 -5.03 -12.99
C VAL A 195 -20.15 -4.70 -12.29
N GLY A 196 -19.34 -5.70 -12.03
CA GLY A 196 -18.03 -5.57 -11.40
C GLY A 196 -16.88 -5.69 -12.39
N THR A 197 -15.82 -4.90 -12.17
CA THR A 197 -14.51 -5.02 -12.84
C THR A 197 -13.48 -5.40 -11.79
N THR A 198 -12.80 -6.53 -11.97
CA THR A 198 -11.93 -7.10 -10.92
C THR A 198 -10.74 -7.86 -11.49
N THR A 199 -9.74 -8.10 -10.64
CA THR A 199 -8.63 -9.04 -10.86
C THR A 199 -8.83 -10.34 -10.08
N ILE A 200 -9.87 -10.44 -9.25
CA ILE A 200 -10.18 -11.65 -8.48
C ILE A 200 -10.73 -12.70 -9.44
N LEU A 201 -10.18 -13.91 -9.35
CA LEU A 201 -10.68 -15.10 -10.01
C LEU A 201 -11.09 -16.12 -8.94
N HIS A 202 -12.34 -16.56 -8.97
CA HIS A 202 -12.82 -17.71 -8.21
C HIS A 202 -12.89 -18.93 -9.12
N ARG A 203 -12.24 -20.01 -8.74
CA ARG A 203 -12.28 -21.29 -9.43
C ARG A 203 -12.05 -22.43 -8.44
N ASP A 204 -12.86 -23.48 -8.54
CA ASP A 204 -12.73 -24.71 -7.73
C ASP A 204 -12.66 -24.44 -6.22
N GLY A 205 -13.39 -23.44 -5.74
CA GLY A 205 -13.41 -23.00 -4.33
C GLY A 205 -12.24 -22.12 -3.90
N GLU A 206 -11.27 -21.87 -4.80
CA GLU A 206 -10.11 -21.03 -4.50
C GLU A 206 -10.25 -19.61 -5.09
N PHE A 207 -9.81 -18.63 -4.34
CA PHE A 207 -9.69 -17.24 -4.80
C PHE A 207 -8.25 -16.91 -5.14
N SER A 208 -8.05 -16.33 -6.32
CA SER A 208 -6.73 -15.89 -6.76
C SER A 208 -6.78 -14.48 -7.34
N ASN A 209 -5.66 -13.77 -7.31
CA ASN A 209 -5.50 -12.48 -7.97
C ASN A 209 -4.76 -12.66 -9.29
N THR A 210 -5.38 -12.27 -10.38
CA THR A 210 -4.78 -12.35 -11.71
C THR A 210 -4.22 -11.03 -12.18
N ARG A 211 -3.40 -11.03 -13.23
CA ARG A 211 -2.97 -9.81 -13.92
C ARG A 211 -3.96 -9.33 -14.97
N ARG A 212 -5.01 -10.12 -15.24
CA ARG A 212 -6.05 -9.79 -16.21
C ARG A 212 -7.24 -9.19 -15.49
N VAL A 213 -7.63 -8.02 -15.93
CA VAL A 213 -8.88 -7.39 -15.51
C VAL A 213 -10.04 -8.08 -16.21
N ARG A 214 -11.07 -8.46 -15.47
CA ARG A 214 -12.26 -9.15 -15.97
C ARG A 214 -13.54 -8.46 -15.50
N THR A 215 -14.60 -8.67 -16.27
CA THR A 215 -15.95 -8.23 -15.88
C THR A 215 -16.66 -9.42 -15.22
N VAL A 216 -17.39 -9.13 -14.13
CA VAL A 216 -18.20 -10.10 -13.37
C VAL A 216 -19.60 -9.56 -13.12
N THR A 217 -20.59 -10.46 -13.12
CA THR A 217 -22.00 -10.15 -12.85
C THR A 217 -22.63 -11.34 -12.11
N GLY A 218 -23.85 -11.18 -11.59
CA GLY A 218 -24.63 -12.28 -10.98
C GLY A 218 -23.83 -13.03 -9.90
N ALA A 219 -23.79 -14.36 -10.00
CA ALA A 219 -23.15 -15.23 -9.02
C ALA A 219 -21.65 -14.93 -8.84
N ASP A 220 -20.89 -14.75 -9.93
CA ASP A 220 -19.45 -14.44 -9.88
C ASP A 220 -19.19 -13.13 -9.10
N LEU A 221 -20.03 -12.13 -9.27
CA LEU A 221 -19.95 -10.88 -8.51
C LEU A 221 -20.23 -11.13 -7.03
N SER A 222 -21.28 -11.88 -6.72
CA SER A 222 -21.66 -12.21 -5.34
C SER A 222 -20.54 -12.95 -4.61
N GLU A 223 -19.88 -13.90 -5.26
CA GLU A 223 -18.75 -14.65 -4.73
C GLU A 223 -17.56 -13.70 -4.42
N CYS A 224 -17.24 -12.78 -5.34
CA CYS A 224 -16.19 -11.78 -5.09
C CYS A 224 -16.53 -10.89 -3.88
N VAL A 225 -17.77 -10.43 -3.76
CA VAL A 225 -18.25 -9.61 -2.62
C VAL A 225 -18.16 -10.40 -1.31
N ALA A 226 -18.65 -11.65 -1.29
CA ALA A 226 -18.61 -12.52 -0.13
C ALA A 226 -17.17 -12.80 0.34
N PHE A 227 -16.27 -13.05 -0.62
CA PHE A 227 -14.84 -13.20 -0.32
C PHE A 227 -14.25 -11.97 0.35
N LEU A 228 -14.44 -10.79 -0.25
CA LEU A 228 -13.92 -9.53 0.29
C LEU A 228 -14.49 -9.23 1.67
N SER A 229 -15.80 -9.48 1.87
CA SER A 229 -16.47 -9.30 3.17
C SER A 229 -15.84 -10.18 4.25
N ARG A 230 -15.60 -11.46 3.95
CA ARG A 230 -15.01 -12.43 4.89
C ARG A 230 -13.57 -12.10 5.26
N GLU A 231 -12.77 -11.64 4.29
CA GLU A 231 -11.34 -11.36 4.48
C GLU A 231 -11.06 -9.93 5.00
N GLY A 232 -12.10 -9.13 5.19
CA GLY A 232 -12.02 -7.72 5.58
C GLY A 232 -12.04 -6.80 4.37
N VAL A 233 -13.10 -5.98 4.29
CA VAL A 233 -13.36 -5.11 3.13
C VAL A 233 -13.26 -3.63 3.50
N CYS A 234 -12.72 -2.83 2.59
CA CYS A 234 -12.89 -1.38 2.55
C CYS A 234 -13.83 -1.04 1.39
N VAL A 235 -14.91 -0.31 1.68
CA VAL A 235 -15.95 0.07 0.72
C VAL A 235 -15.95 1.57 0.52
N GLN A 236 -15.69 2.02 -0.69
CA GLN A 236 -15.55 3.42 -1.06
C GLN A 236 -16.50 3.80 -2.20
N LYS A 237 -17.02 5.02 -2.15
CA LYS A 237 -17.66 5.65 -3.29
C LYS A 237 -16.70 5.78 -4.46
N GLY A 238 -17.13 5.42 -5.65
CA GLY A 238 -16.37 5.63 -6.87
C GLY A 238 -16.32 7.10 -7.23
N ILE A 239 -15.09 7.62 -7.37
CA ILE A 239 -14.85 8.97 -7.90
C ILE A 239 -14.61 8.86 -9.40
N PRO A 240 -15.29 9.66 -10.23
CA PRO A 240 -14.96 9.75 -11.64
C PRO A 240 -13.51 10.18 -11.84
N HIS A 241 -12.73 9.42 -12.62
CA HIS A 241 -11.34 9.75 -12.90
C HIS A 241 -11.25 10.89 -13.94
N ALA A 242 -10.35 11.84 -13.72
CA ALA A 242 -9.84 12.66 -14.79
C ALA A 242 -9.16 11.76 -15.84
N GLN A 243 -9.31 12.14 -17.09
CA GLN A 243 -8.75 11.38 -18.20
C GLN A 243 -7.67 12.18 -18.93
N LEU A 244 -6.61 11.48 -19.30
CA LEU A 244 -5.56 11.94 -20.19
C LEU A 244 -5.48 10.97 -21.36
N ASP A 245 -5.61 11.49 -22.58
CA ASP A 245 -5.62 10.67 -23.80
C ASP A 245 -6.68 9.55 -23.79
N GLY A 246 -7.85 9.82 -23.21
CA GLY A 246 -8.92 8.82 -23.09
C GLY A 246 -8.65 7.71 -22.07
N GLN A 247 -7.59 7.84 -21.25
CA GLN A 247 -7.25 6.91 -20.19
C GLN A 247 -7.48 7.53 -18.81
N ASN A 248 -7.98 6.74 -17.87
CA ASN A 248 -8.11 7.14 -16.48
C ASN A 248 -6.73 7.44 -15.90
N ALA A 249 -6.61 8.55 -15.19
CA ALA A 249 -5.35 9.00 -14.61
C ALA A 249 -5.44 9.10 -13.10
N ASP A 250 -4.42 8.62 -12.40
CA ASP A 250 -4.17 8.92 -11.01
C ASP A 250 -2.71 9.33 -10.78
N LEU A 251 -2.42 9.84 -9.60
CA LEU A 251 -1.11 10.35 -9.22
C LEU A 251 -0.61 9.61 -7.98
N ARG A 252 0.58 8.99 -8.06
CA ARG A 252 1.36 8.57 -6.91
C ARG A 252 2.33 9.68 -6.53
N VAL A 253 2.24 10.17 -5.31
CA VAL A 253 3.19 11.11 -4.71
C VAL A 253 4.03 10.38 -3.68
N VAL A 254 5.35 10.41 -3.80
CA VAL A 254 6.24 9.93 -2.74
C VAL A 254 6.67 11.12 -1.91
N CYS A 255 6.40 11.01 -0.61
CA CYS A 255 6.83 11.98 0.39
C CYS A 255 7.99 11.43 1.20
N VAL A 256 9.00 12.27 1.45
CA VAL A 256 10.14 12.01 2.34
C VAL A 256 10.20 13.12 3.37
N GLY A 257 10.21 12.77 4.66
CA GLY A 257 10.13 13.76 5.74
C GLY A 257 8.88 14.63 5.64
N GLY A 258 7.75 14.06 5.22
CA GLY A 258 6.49 14.77 5.00
C GLY A 258 6.45 15.65 3.74
N LYS A 259 7.53 15.78 2.97
CA LYS A 259 7.59 16.64 1.78
C LYS A 259 7.42 15.83 0.49
N PRO A 260 6.58 16.25 -0.47
CA PRO A 260 6.49 15.65 -1.79
C PRO A 260 7.84 15.73 -2.52
N VAL A 261 8.38 14.58 -2.92
CA VAL A 261 9.69 14.48 -3.58
C VAL A 261 9.54 14.02 -5.01
N ALA A 262 8.78 12.95 -5.22
CA ALA A 262 8.64 12.34 -6.53
C ALA A 262 7.15 12.10 -6.86
N THR A 263 6.80 12.24 -8.13
CA THR A 263 5.44 12.03 -8.60
C THR A 263 5.42 11.16 -9.85
N ILE A 264 4.45 10.23 -9.92
CA ILE A 264 4.19 9.41 -11.10
C ILE A 264 2.72 9.46 -11.45
N PHE A 265 2.41 9.79 -12.70
CA PHE A 265 1.08 9.57 -13.27
C PHE A 265 0.95 8.12 -13.71
N ARG A 266 -0.13 7.46 -13.30
CA ARG A 266 -0.51 6.12 -13.75
C ARG A 266 -1.74 6.24 -14.63
N LEU A 267 -1.66 5.71 -15.84
CA LEU A 267 -2.73 5.76 -16.84
C LEU A 267 -3.27 4.36 -17.10
N SER A 268 -4.59 4.20 -17.19
CA SER A 268 -5.24 2.91 -17.39
C SER A 268 -6.52 3.04 -18.25
N GLN A 269 -6.79 2.03 -19.08
CA GLN A 269 -8.06 1.88 -19.78
C GLN A 269 -9.20 1.41 -18.84
N HIS A 270 -8.82 0.85 -17.69
CA HIS A 270 -9.75 0.30 -16.70
C HIS A 270 -9.97 1.27 -15.54
N PRO A 271 -11.05 1.10 -14.77
CA PRO A 271 -11.29 1.89 -13.55
C PRO A 271 -10.27 1.62 -12.43
N ILE A 272 -9.45 0.56 -12.57
CA ILE A 272 -8.37 0.23 -11.66
C ILE A 272 -7.05 0.71 -12.28
N THR A 273 -6.52 1.81 -11.77
CA THR A 273 -5.26 2.40 -12.24
C THR A 273 -4.09 1.76 -11.51
N ASN A 274 -3.45 0.75 -12.12
CA ASN A 274 -2.29 0.09 -11.55
C ASN A 274 -1.32 -0.35 -12.64
N LEU A 275 -0.01 -0.09 -12.46
CA LEU A 275 1.03 -0.44 -13.43
C LEU A 275 1.18 -1.96 -13.64
N HIS A 276 0.83 -2.77 -12.64
CA HIS A 276 0.88 -4.24 -12.76
C HIS A 276 -0.29 -4.85 -13.54
N LEU A 277 -1.33 -4.04 -13.83
CA LEU A 277 -2.56 -4.47 -14.50
C LEU A 277 -2.68 -3.92 -15.94
N GLY A 278 -1.55 -3.67 -16.57
CA GLY A 278 -1.52 -3.09 -17.92
C GLY A 278 -1.61 -1.57 -17.95
N GLY A 279 -1.60 -0.92 -16.79
CA GLY A 279 -1.42 0.51 -16.70
C GLY A 279 -0.02 0.93 -17.15
N ARG A 280 0.12 2.16 -17.65
CA ARG A 280 1.40 2.74 -18.04
C ARG A 280 1.71 4.01 -17.26
N ARG A 281 2.98 4.35 -17.18
CA ARG A 281 3.38 5.67 -16.69
C ARG A 281 3.01 6.71 -17.72
N GLY A 282 2.37 7.78 -17.29
CA GLY A 282 2.11 8.95 -18.13
C GLY A 282 3.42 9.72 -18.41
N ASP A 283 3.45 10.42 -19.55
CA ASP A 283 4.45 11.47 -19.75
C ASP A 283 4.27 12.54 -18.67
N TRP A 284 5.27 12.75 -17.86
CA TRP A 284 5.16 13.59 -16.66
C TRP A 284 4.82 15.04 -17.03
N GLN A 285 5.55 15.61 -17.99
CA GLN A 285 5.36 17.02 -18.37
C GLN A 285 3.95 17.25 -18.92
N ARG A 286 3.54 16.41 -19.85
CA ARG A 286 2.21 16.49 -20.48
C ARG A 286 1.08 16.32 -19.45
N CYS A 287 1.22 15.36 -18.54
CA CYS A 287 0.22 15.15 -17.49
C CYS A 287 0.19 16.32 -16.51
N ARG A 288 1.36 16.86 -16.15
CA ARG A 288 1.48 18.02 -15.26
C ARG A 288 0.86 19.26 -15.88
N ASP A 289 1.09 19.51 -17.16
CA ASP A 289 0.58 20.68 -17.89
C ASP A 289 -0.95 20.66 -18.06
N ALA A 290 -1.56 19.47 -18.04
CA ALA A 290 -3.02 19.33 -18.07
C ALA A 290 -3.69 19.78 -16.75
N ILE A 291 -2.94 19.90 -15.66
CA ILE A 291 -3.46 20.26 -14.34
C ILE A 291 -3.13 21.73 -14.05
N PRO A 292 -4.13 22.62 -13.86
CA PRO A 292 -3.84 24.00 -13.49
C PRO A 292 -3.00 24.08 -12.23
N THR A 293 -2.01 24.96 -12.20
CA THR A 293 -0.96 25.01 -11.16
C THR A 293 -1.53 25.08 -9.74
N ARG A 294 -2.62 25.83 -9.52
CA ARG A 294 -3.27 25.88 -8.20
C ARG A 294 -3.68 24.49 -7.73
N TYR A 295 -4.42 23.73 -8.52
CA TYR A 295 -4.95 22.43 -8.11
C TYR A 295 -3.87 21.35 -8.03
N TRP A 296 -2.78 21.52 -8.78
CA TRP A 296 -1.58 20.71 -8.60
C TRP A 296 -0.94 20.94 -7.23
N LEU A 297 -0.76 22.20 -6.83
CA LEU A 297 -0.19 22.54 -5.52
C LEU A 297 -1.10 22.08 -4.38
N ASP A 298 -2.41 22.29 -4.51
CA ASP A 298 -3.41 21.81 -3.53
C ASP A 298 -3.33 20.28 -3.35
N ALA A 299 -3.11 19.52 -4.44
CA ALA A 299 -2.97 18.06 -4.38
C ALA A 299 -1.65 17.62 -3.72
N LEU A 300 -0.55 18.32 -3.97
CA LEU A 300 0.74 18.06 -3.30
C LEU A 300 0.69 18.41 -1.81
N GLU A 301 0.02 19.49 -1.44
CA GLU A 301 -0.21 19.86 -0.05
C GLU A 301 -1.05 18.80 0.68
N SER A 302 -2.13 18.32 0.06
CA SER A 302 -2.93 17.21 0.59
C SER A 302 -2.11 15.93 0.74
N ALA A 303 -1.21 15.62 -0.22
CA ALA A 303 -0.33 14.46 -0.12
C ALA A 303 0.71 14.61 1.01
N SER A 304 1.27 15.81 1.18
CA SER A 304 2.17 16.16 2.29
C SER A 304 1.49 15.98 3.64
N ALA A 305 0.30 16.56 3.80
CA ALA A 305 -0.50 16.46 5.01
C ALA A 305 -0.91 15.00 5.31
N ALA A 306 -1.29 14.23 4.28
CA ALA A 306 -1.62 12.82 4.41
C ALA A 306 -0.43 11.97 4.88
N ALA A 307 0.77 12.22 4.33
CA ALA A 307 2.00 11.59 4.82
C ALA A 307 2.31 11.97 6.26
N GLY A 308 2.05 13.22 6.64
CA GLY A 308 2.23 13.76 8.00
C GLY A 308 1.30 13.16 9.06
N CYS A 309 0.21 12.46 8.66
CA CYS A 309 -0.65 11.74 9.60
C CYS A 309 0.04 10.49 10.20
N PHE A 310 1.19 10.08 9.66
CA PHE A 310 1.86 8.84 10.05
C PHE A 310 3.31 9.10 10.41
N ASP A 311 3.77 8.53 11.53
CA ASP A 311 5.17 8.55 11.95
C ASP A 311 6.01 7.64 11.05
N SER A 312 6.33 8.16 9.87
CA SER A 312 7.12 7.49 8.83
C SER A 312 7.92 8.50 8.01
N LEU A 313 9.21 8.25 7.86
CA LEU A 313 10.08 9.08 7.01
C LEU A 313 9.61 9.07 5.56
N VAL A 314 9.11 7.94 5.08
CA VAL A 314 8.72 7.76 3.68
C VAL A 314 7.30 7.25 3.58
N ALA A 315 6.48 7.91 2.76
CA ALA A 315 5.13 7.48 2.45
C ALA A 315 4.84 7.67 0.95
N GLY A 316 4.07 6.74 0.38
CA GLY A 316 3.54 6.86 -0.97
C GLY A 316 2.05 7.18 -0.94
N VAL A 317 1.65 8.36 -1.38
CA VAL A 317 0.27 8.84 -1.33
C VAL A 317 -0.36 8.71 -2.71
N ASP A 318 -1.53 8.07 -2.77
CA ASP A 318 -2.31 7.95 -4.01
C ASP A 318 -3.38 9.04 -4.06
N VAL A 319 -3.32 9.86 -5.08
CA VAL A 319 -4.24 10.98 -5.32
C VAL A 319 -4.97 10.76 -6.63
N ILE A 320 -6.28 10.93 -6.61
CA ILE A 320 -7.13 10.93 -7.80
C ILE A 320 -7.64 12.33 -8.07
N PHE A 321 -7.62 12.76 -9.34
CA PHE A 321 -8.30 13.96 -9.78
C PHE A 321 -9.64 13.62 -10.42
N GLU A 322 -10.64 14.44 -10.17
CA GLU A 322 -11.92 14.42 -10.88
C GLU A 322 -11.80 15.04 -12.28
N PRO A 323 -12.76 14.76 -13.21
CA PRO A 323 -12.79 15.38 -14.52
C PRO A 323 -12.61 16.90 -14.45
N GLY A 324 -11.73 17.43 -15.33
CA GLY A 324 -11.36 18.84 -15.35
C GLY A 324 -10.26 19.23 -14.36
N PHE A 325 -9.71 18.29 -13.58
CA PHE A 325 -8.56 18.47 -12.69
C PHE A 325 -8.72 19.58 -11.62
N ARG A 326 -9.95 19.94 -11.27
CA ARG A 326 -10.23 21.03 -10.31
C ARG A 326 -10.48 20.54 -8.89
N ARG A 327 -10.73 19.24 -8.72
CA ARG A 327 -10.90 18.58 -7.43
C ARG A 327 -10.08 17.33 -7.41
N HIS A 328 -9.60 16.96 -6.23
CA HIS A 328 -8.86 15.74 -5.99
C HIS A 328 -9.31 15.08 -4.70
N SER A 329 -8.91 13.83 -4.51
CA SER A 329 -9.05 13.08 -3.26
C SER A 329 -7.84 12.22 -3.02
N VAL A 330 -7.47 12.05 -1.76
CA VAL A 330 -6.46 11.08 -1.31
C VAL A 330 -7.15 9.72 -1.14
N LEU A 331 -6.65 8.71 -1.87
CA LEU A 331 -7.24 7.37 -1.87
C LEU A 331 -6.64 6.44 -0.83
N GLU A 332 -5.34 6.52 -0.61
CA GLU A 332 -4.58 5.69 0.33
C GLU A 332 -3.18 6.26 0.60
N VAL A 333 -2.58 5.84 1.72
CA VAL A 333 -1.18 6.09 2.05
C VAL A 333 -0.45 4.76 2.18
N ASN A 334 0.70 4.64 1.52
CA ASN A 334 1.48 3.41 1.43
C ASN A 334 2.77 3.53 2.23
N ALA A 335 3.00 2.62 3.17
CA ALA A 335 4.05 2.68 4.20
C ALA A 335 5.50 2.68 3.69
N PHE A 336 5.75 2.14 2.50
CA PHE A 336 7.12 1.94 1.99
C PHE A 336 7.42 2.82 0.77
N GLY A 337 6.69 3.94 0.61
CA GLY A 337 6.84 4.81 -0.55
C GLY A 337 6.58 4.09 -1.87
N ASP A 338 7.50 4.22 -2.81
CA ASP A 338 7.46 3.49 -4.08
C ASP A 338 8.88 3.15 -4.57
N PHE A 339 8.97 2.29 -5.59
CA PHE A 339 10.20 1.98 -6.29
C PHE A 339 10.18 2.63 -7.67
N PHE A 340 11.01 3.69 -7.83
CA PHE A 340 11.08 4.51 -9.03
C PHE A 340 12.41 4.33 -9.77
N PRO A 341 12.67 3.18 -10.38
CA PRO A 341 13.90 3.00 -11.13
C PRO A 341 13.97 4.01 -12.27
N GLY A 342 15.13 4.68 -12.38
CA GLY A 342 15.39 5.70 -13.40
C GLY A 342 14.81 7.09 -13.10
N TRP A 343 14.14 7.29 -11.97
CA TRP A 343 13.80 8.64 -11.51
C TRP A 343 15.02 9.29 -10.85
N ALA A 344 15.21 10.57 -11.12
CA ALA A 344 16.14 11.42 -10.43
C ALA A 344 15.53 12.82 -10.25
N ASP A 345 15.92 13.49 -9.18
CA ASP A 345 15.58 14.89 -8.95
C ASP A 345 16.41 15.82 -9.85
N PRO A 346 16.16 17.14 -9.87
CA PRO A 346 16.94 18.09 -10.64
C PRO A 346 18.45 18.12 -10.30
N ALA A 347 18.85 17.63 -9.12
CA ALA A 347 20.25 17.50 -8.72
C ALA A 347 20.86 16.14 -9.11
N GLY A 348 20.12 15.28 -9.84
CA GLY A 348 20.56 13.96 -10.27
C GLY A 348 20.53 12.89 -9.18
N ARG A 349 19.87 13.15 -8.03
CA ARG A 349 19.75 12.20 -6.93
C ARG A 349 18.56 11.25 -7.19
N ASP A 350 18.78 9.95 -7.05
CA ASP A 350 17.68 9.00 -7.03
C ASP A 350 16.85 9.09 -5.72
N LEU A 351 15.71 8.42 -5.67
CA LEU A 351 14.81 8.49 -4.52
C LEU A 351 15.47 8.01 -3.23
N TYR A 352 16.27 6.94 -3.27
CA TYR A 352 16.95 6.42 -2.08
C TYR A 352 18.07 7.36 -1.61
N ARG A 353 18.69 8.08 -2.53
CA ARG A 353 19.63 9.16 -2.17
C ARG A 353 18.93 10.25 -1.38
N VAL A 354 17.75 10.68 -1.83
CA VAL A 354 16.94 11.68 -1.12
C VAL A 354 16.49 11.19 0.25
N GLU A 355 16.10 9.90 0.36
CA GLU A 355 15.78 9.28 1.65
C GLU A 355 16.99 9.32 2.61
N TRP A 356 18.18 8.97 2.09
CA TRP A 356 19.42 9.02 2.87
C TRP A 356 19.78 10.42 3.35
N ASP A 357 19.70 11.42 2.48
CA ASP A 357 19.96 12.81 2.85
C ASP A 357 19.02 13.23 4.01
N ALA A 358 17.76 12.78 4.00
CA ALA A 358 16.80 13.04 5.07
C ALA A 358 17.05 12.24 6.36
N ILE A 359 17.74 11.08 6.29
CA ILE A 359 18.15 10.31 7.49
C ILE A 359 19.34 10.99 8.16
N MET A 360 20.22 11.59 7.38
CA MET A 360 21.48 12.17 7.85
C MET A 360 21.37 13.62 8.28
N SER A 361 20.29 14.33 7.87
CA SER A 361 19.96 15.69 8.32
C SER A 361 19.37 15.70 9.73
#